data_817809942e893d2746353470be549f0e
#
_entry.id   817809942e893d2746353470be549f0e
#
_cell.length_a   1.000
_cell.length_b   1.000
_cell.length_c   1.000
_cell.angle_alpha   90.00
_cell.angle_beta   90.00
_cell.angle_gamma   90.00
#
_symmetry.space_group_name_H-M   'P 1'
#
loop_
_entity.id
_entity.type
_entity.pdbx_description
1 polymer ?
#
loop_
_entity_poly.entity_id
_entity_poly.type
_entity_poly.pdbx_seq_one_letter_code
_entity_poly.pdbx_strand_id
1 'polypeptide(L)'
;MAHEIRALDAHSIAQVNSLIEQDPVRHCLLAARLEQSKQSRFRPSYPDLLGYFDDGKLKSLLMTGANIVPVNTSLIARQEFAAVLERSGRRSSSIVGPAEEVLDLWSKVSDSWGPAREVRANQPVLAMRSNSLKAIDDDVRYSNHSDLEELIPACIAMFTEEVGISPTVNGGGNAYRNRISELVSGRRSFVKYLGTELVFKAEVGTVGAGVAQIQGVWVKPEFRGRGISVPAMAAVVKLIMADLAPVASLYVNDYNEVAINAYQSVGFEHVDTFATVLFS
;
A
#
# COMPACT_ATOMS: atom_id res chain seq x y z
N MET A 1 11.80 18.51 -28.93
CA MET A 1 10.70 17.81 -28.23
C MET A 1 10.36 18.62 -27.00
N ALA A 2 9.11 19.04 -26.85
CA ALA A 2 8.70 19.87 -25.72
C ALA A 2 8.26 18.95 -24.58
N HIS A 3 9.06 18.92 -23.52
CA HIS A 3 8.69 18.25 -22.28
C HIS A 3 7.98 19.23 -21.35
N GLU A 4 6.94 18.76 -20.68
CA GLU A 4 6.16 19.59 -19.76
C GLU A 4 5.79 18.78 -18.51
N ILE A 5 5.99 19.41 -17.32
CA ILE A 5 5.38 18.90 -16.09
C ILE A 5 4.22 19.82 -15.72
N ARG A 6 3.05 19.22 -15.53
CA ARG A 6 1.86 19.91 -15.06
C ARG A 6 0.97 19.03 -14.19
N ALA A 7 0.13 19.66 -13.38
CA ALA A 7 -0.91 18.96 -12.66
C ALA A 7 -1.90 18.32 -13.65
N LEU A 8 -2.43 17.15 -13.30
CA LEU A 8 -3.40 16.47 -14.12
C LEU A 8 -4.77 17.16 -14.04
N ASP A 9 -5.45 17.15 -15.16
CA ASP A 9 -6.81 17.62 -15.33
C ASP A 9 -7.75 16.47 -15.74
N ALA A 10 -9.03 16.77 -15.89
CA ALA A 10 -10.03 15.78 -16.31
C ALA A 10 -9.74 15.18 -17.70
N HIS A 11 -9.07 15.92 -18.59
CA HIS A 11 -8.72 15.45 -19.93
C HIS A 11 -7.59 14.42 -19.92
N SER A 12 -6.76 14.43 -18.88
CA SER A 12 -5.64 13.50 -18.72
C SER A 12 -6.06 12.12 -18.22
N ILE A 13 -7.28 11.97 -17.67
CA ILE A 13 -7.72 10.74 -16.97
C ILE A 13 -7.71 9.50 -17.85
N ALA A 14 -8.08 9.62 -19.14
CA ALA A 14 -8.01 8.49 -20.05
C ALA A 14 -6.58 7.96 -20.20
N GLN A 15 -5.58 8.85 -20.28
CA GLN A 15 -4.16 8.47 -20.35
C GLN A 15 -3.66 7.87 -19.04
N VAL A 16 -4.13 8.38 -17.89
CA VAL A 16 -3.81 7.79 -16.56
C VAL A 16 -4.36 6.39 -16.45
N ASN A 17 -5.61 6.16 -16.86
CA ASN A 17 -6.20 4.81 -16.84
C ASN A 17 -5.37 3.85 -17.70
N SER A 18 -4.91 4.28 -18.89
CA SER A 18 -4.04 3.45 -19.74
C SER A 18 -2.69 3.13 -19.08
N LEU A 19 -2.14 4.00 -18.23
CA LEU A 19 -0.95 3.67 -17.43
C LEU A 19 -1.27 2.63 -16.34
N ILE A 20 -2.41 2.77 -15.66
CA ILE A 20 -2.83 1.83 -14.62
C ILE A 20 -3.03 0.43 -15.19
N GLU A 21 -3.65 0.31 -16.37
CA GLU A 21 -3.95 -0.95 -17.04
C GLU A 21 -2.69 -1.74 -17.44
N GLN A 22 -1.54 -1.08 -17.61
CA GLN A 22 -0.29 -1.75 -17.93
C GLN A 22 0.21 -2.66 -16.80
N ASP A 23 0.03 -2.25 -15.53
CA ASP A 23 0.36 -3.05 -14.36
C ASP A 23 -0.58 -2.68 -13.18
N PRO A 24 -1.73 -3.33 -13.08
CA PRO A 24 -2.70 -3.05 -12.02
C PRO A 24 -2.16 -3.28 -10.60
N VAL A 25 -1.25 -4.24 -10.42
CA VAL A 25 -0.66 -4.53 -9.09
C VAL A 25 0.25 -3.38 -8.68
N ARG A 26 1.14 -2.95 -9.55
CA ARG A 26 2.06 -1.83 -9.34
C ARG A 26 1.31 -0.52 -9.08
N HIS A 27 0.21 -0.30 -9.79
CA HIS A 27 -0.52 0.96 -9.80
C HIS A 27 -1.82 0.95 -8.95
N CYS A 28 -2.01 -0.07 -8.11
CA CYS A 28 -3.20 -0.22 -7.26
C CYS A 28 -3.50 1.04 -6.41
N LEU A 29 -2.47 1.64 -5.80
CA LEU A 29 -2.61 2.83 -4.97
C LEU A 29 -3.07 4.07 -5.78
N LEU A 30 -2.52 4.27 -6.98
CA LEU A 30 -2.95 5.34 -7.89
C LEU A 30 -4.41 5.14 -8.31
N ALA A 31 -4.78 3.92 -8.69
CA ALA A 31 -6.15 3.59 -9.08
C ALA A 31 -7.15 3.90 -7.96
N ALA A 32 -6.85 3.47 -6.72
CA ALA A 32 -7.68 3.76 -5.57
C ALA A 32 -7.81 5.28 -5.31
N ARG A 33 -6.73 6.03 -5.46
CA ARG A 33 -6.74 7.49 -5.32
C ARG A 33 -7.65 8.17 -6.34
N LEU A 34 -7.61 7.72 -7.59
CA LEU A 34 -8.50 8.24 -8.64
C LEU A 34 -9.97 7.93 -8.36
N GLU A 35 -10.29 6.72 -7.89
CA GLU A 35 -11.65 6.33 -7.55
C GLU A 35 -12.22 7.17 -6.39
N GLN A 36 -11.43 7.42 -5.36
CA GLN A 36 -11.81 8.32 -4.27
C GLN A 36 -12.09 9.75 -4.75
N SER A 37 -11.29 10.24 -5.70
CA SER A 37 -11.45 11.59 -6.26
C SER A 37 -12.73 11.72 -7.09
N LYS A 38 -13.18 10.66 -7.77
CA LYS A 38 -14.44 10.62 -8.52
C LYS A 38 -15.68 10.75 -7.63
N GLN A 39 -15.59 10.33 -6.36
CA GLN A 39 -16.69 10.40 -5.39
C GLN A 39 -16.86 11.81 -4.80
N SER A 40 -15.92 12.71 -5.02
CA SER A 40 -16.04 14.10 -4.58
C SER A 40 -17.13 14.83 -5.38
N ARG A 41 -18.04 15.52 -4.66
CA ARG A 41 -19.12 16.34 -5.28
C ARG A 41 -18.62 17.59 -6.01
N PHE A 42 -17.36 17.96 -5.84
CA PHE A 42 -16.70 19.04 -6.55
C PHE A 42 -16.04 18.50 -7.82
N ARG A 43 -15.80 19.39 -8.81
CA ARG A 43 -15.09 19.01 -10.04
C ARG A 43 -13.80 18.27 -9.67
N PRO A 44 -13.53 17.09 -10.27
CA PRO A 44 -12.33 16.36 -9.98
C PRO A 44 -11.11 17.25 -10.26
N SER A 45 -10.43 17.62 -9.21
CA SER A 45 -9.14 18.28 -9.27
C SER A 45 -8.12 17.30 -8.73
N TYR A 46 -7.01 17.15 -9.43
CA TYR A 46 -5.93 16.24 -9.06
C TYR A 46 -4.63 17.02 -8.77
N PRO A 47 -4.65 17.95 -7.80
CA PRO A 47 -3.48 18.80 -7.53
C PRO A 47 -2.28 18.00 -7.04
N ASP A 48 -2.53 16.81 -6.54
CA ASP A 48 -1.52 15.86 -6.02
C ASP A 48 -1.01 14.91 -7.12
N LEU A 49 -1.44 15.06 -8.38
CA LEU A 49 -0.97 14.24 -9.50
C LEU A 49 -0.27 15.13 -10.51
N LEU A 50 1.04 14.93 -10.64
CA LEU A 50 1.88 15.61 -11.60
C LEU A 50 2.20 14.69 -12.77
N GLY A 51 1.85 15.08 -13.99
CA GLY A 51 2.17 14.35 -15.20
C GLY A 51 3.43 14.91 -15.85
N TYR A 52 4.29 14.02 -16.34
CA TYR A 52 5.34 14.34 -17.30
C TYR A 52 4.84 13.99 -18.70
N PHE A 53 4.73 15.02 -19.54
CA PHE A 53 4.24 14.91 -20.91
C PHE A 53 5.38 15.07 -21.89
N ASP A 54 5.37 14.27 -22.94
CA ASP A 54 6.27 14.36 -24.08
C ASP A 54 5.40 14.44 -25.36
N ASP A 55 5.55 15.54 -26.10
CA ASP A 55 4.70 15.89 -27.25
C ASP A 55 3.18 15.71 -26.96
N GLY A 56 2.74 16.20 -25.79
CA GLY A 56 1.35 16.18 -25.35
C GLY A 56 0.84 14.81 -24.86
N LYS A 57 1.68 13.76 -24.84
CA LYS A 57 1.34 12.44 -24.33
C LYS A 57 1.88 12.25 -22.93
N LEU A 58 1.03 11.80 -22.01
CA LEU A 58 1.42 11.43 -20.66
C LEU A 58 2.33 10.19 -20.72
N LYS A 59 3.54 10.32 -20.22
CA LYS A 59 4.56 9.25 -20.19
C LYS A 59 4.83 8.72 -18.80
N SER A 60 4.82 9.61 -17.82
CA SER A 60 5.12 9.31 -16.43
C SER A 60 4.26 10.16 -15.51
N LEU A 61 4.07 9.69 -14.27
CA LEU A 61 3.28 10.39 -13.30
C LEU A 61 3.96 10.36 -11.93
N LEU A 62 3.80 11.42 -11.16
CA LEU A 62 4.16 11.47 -9.76
C LEU A 62 2.90 11.77 -8.94
N MET A 63 2.49 10.85 -8.09
CA MET A 63 1.51 11.12 -7.06
C MET A 63 2.23 11.75 -5.86
N THR A 64 1.72 12.89 -5.38
CA THR A 64 2.22 13.60 -4.20
C THR A 64 1.17 13.58 -3.09
N GLY A 65 1.54 14.03 -1.89
CA GLY A 65 0.64 14.04 -0.72
C GLY A 65 1.31 13.43 0.50
N ALA A 66 0.58 12.65 1.28
CA ALA A 66 1.15 11.98 2.45
C ALA A 66 2.28 11.00 2.06
N ASN A 67 2.13 10.34 0.92
CA ASN A 67 3.17 9.53 0.30
C ASN A 67 3.45 10.05 -1.11
N ILE A 68 4.71 9.99 -1.53
CA ILE A 68 5.10 10.21 -2.93
C ILE A 68 5.19 8.86 -3.60
N VAL A 69 4.55 8.72 -4.77
CA VAL A 69 4.57 7.49 -5.55
C VAL A 69 4.92 7.82 -6.99
N PRO A 70 6.14 7.44 -7.45
CA PRO A 70 6.48 7.50 -8.85
C PRO A 70 5.72 6.41 -9.61
N VAL A 71 5.23 6.72 -10.81
CA VAL A 71 4.43 5.82 -11.62
C VAL A 71 4.94 5.84 -13.05
N ASN A 72 5.50 4.72 -13.48
CA ASN A 72 6.05 4.51 -14.81
C ASN A 72 7.07 5.61 -15.20
N THR A 73 7.95 5.97 -14.28
CA THR A 73 8.84 7.11 -14.46
C THR A 73 10.13 6.72 -15.20
N SER A 74 10.44 7.45 -16.28
CA SER A 74 11.75 7.40 -16.93
C SER A 74 12.79 8.16 -16.12
N LEU A 75 14.09 7.93 -16.42
CA LEU A 75 15.20 8.68 -15.80
C LEU A 75 15.04 10.20 -15.99
N ILE A 76 14.60 10.63 -17.17
CA ILE A 76 14.38 12.05 -17.48
C ILE A 76 13.18 12.57 -16.64
N ALA A 77 12.09 11.84 -16.60
CA ALA A 77 10.93 12.24 -15.79
C ALA A 77 11.28 12.34 -14.30
N ARG A 78 12.08 11.40 -13.76
CA ARG A 78 12.53 11.46 -12.35
C ARG A 78 13.43 12.66 -12.07
N GLN A 79 14.29 13.04 -13.02
CA GLN A 79 15.11 14.26 -12.91
C GLN A 79 14.22 15.51 -12.81
N GLU A 80 13.24 15.63 -13.67
CA GLU A 80 12.30 16.76 -13.71
C GLU A 80 11.39 16.79 -12.47
N PHE A 81 10.87 15.64 -12.03
CA PHE A 81 10.08 15.54 -10.80
C PHE A 81 10.91 15.90 -9.55
N ALA A 82 12.18 15.47 -9.51
CA ALA A 82 13.08 15.83 -8.41
C ALA A 82 13.21 17.35 -8.29
N ALA A 83 13.41 18.07 -9.40
CA ALA A 83 13.48 19.53 -9.39
C ALA A 83 12.19 20.21 -8.90
N VAL A 84 11.02 19.61 -9.14
CA VAL A 84 9.73 20.10 -8.58
C VAL A 84 9.68 19.84 -7.07
N LEU A 85 10.07 18.65 -6.64
CA LEU A 85 10.06 18.24 -5.23
C LEU A 85 11.03 19.07 -4.39
N GLU A 86 12.22 19.36 -4.88
CA GLU A 86 13.21 20.25 -4.22
C GLU A 86 12.65 21.65 -3.96
N ARG A 87 12.02 22.25 -4.98
CA ARG A 87 11.40 23.58 -4.84
C ARG A 87 10.22 23.60 -3.86
N SER A 88 9.47 22.50 -3.78
CA SER A 88 8.30 22.39 -2.90
C SER A 88 8.66 22.09 -1.45
N GLY A 89 9.86 21.59 -1.21
CA GLY A 89 10.29 21.05 0.07
C GLY A 89 9.59 19.76 0.48
N ARG A 90 10.14 19.09 1.48
CA ARG A 90 9.61 17.83 1.99
C ARG A 90 8.32 18.04 2.80
N ARG A 91 7.21 17.49 2.31
CA ARG A 91 5.89 17.54 2.97
C ARG A 91 5.29 16.14 3.18
N SER A 92 5.90 15.13 2.57
CA SER A 92 5.44 13.75 2.60
C SER A 92 6.14 12.94 3.70
N SER A 93 5.49 11.90 4.18
CA SER A 93 6.05 10.98 5.19
C SER A 93 6.89 9.85 4.55
N SER A 94 6.73 9.62 3.26
CA SER A 94 7.52 8.60 2.54
C SER A 94 7.55 8.81 1.02
N ILE A 95 8.51 8.13 0.37
CA ILE A 95 8.45 7.79 -1.05
C ILE A 95 8.30 6.27 -1.12
N VAL A 96 7.33 5.76 -1.89
CA VAL A 96 7.04 4.32 -1.98
C VAL A 96 6.63 3.92 -3.39
N GLY A 97 7.03 2.74 -3.83
CA GLY A 97 6.69 2.21 -5.16
C GLY A 97 7.78 1.31 -5.72
N PRO A 98 7.87 1.15 -7.06
CA PRO A 98 8.89 0.33 -7.71
C PRO A 98 10.30 0.74 -7.26
N ALA A 99 11.12 -0.23 -6.87
CA ALA A 99 12.40 0.02 -6.20
C ALA A 99 13.34 0.90 -7.02
N GLU A 100 13.47 0.62 -8.32
CA GLU A 100 14.31 1.45 -9.23
C GLU A 100 13.85 2.91 -9.25
N GLU A 101 12.53 3.13 -9.38
CA GLU A 101 11.96 4.47 -9.49
C GLU A 101 12.10 5.26 -8.18
N VAL A 102 11.84 4.60 -7.05
CA VAL A 102 11.92 5.19 -5.71
C VAL A 102 13.35 5.53 -5.34
N LEU A 103 14.29 4.60 -5.52
CA LEU A 103 15.67 4.78 -5.09
C LEU A 103 16.39 5.82 -5.97
N ASP A 104 16.15 5.83 -7.28
CA ASP A 104 16.69 6.85 -8.17
C ASP A 104 16.10 8.24 -7.87
N LEU A 105 14.78 8.35 -7.65
CA LEU A 105 14.16 9.62 -7.26
C LEU A 105 14.71 10.12 -5.91
N TRP A 106 14.83 9.21 -4.93
CA TRP A 106 15.42 9.52 -3.63
C TRP A 106 16.86 10.04 -3.76
N SER A 107 17.70 9.38 -4.56
CA SER A 107 19.10 9.81 -4.76
C SER A 107 19.22 11.24 -5.28
N LYS A 108 18.20 11.74 -5.99
CA LYS A 108 18.18 13.09 -6.55
C LYS A 108 17.75 14.16 -5.55
N VAL A 109 16.89 13.82 -4.60
CA VAL A 109 16.33 14.80 -3.63
C VAL A 109 16.99 14.71 -2.26
N SER A 110 17.76 13.67 -1.97
CA SER A 110 18.32 13.37 -0.64
C SER A 110 19.18 14.50 -0.08
N ASP A 111 19.98 15.15 -0.90
CA ASP A 111 20.86 16.24 -0.47
C ASP A 111 20.07 17.46 0.01
N SER A 112 18.96 17.76 -0.64
CA SER A 112 18.10 18.90 -0.29
C SER A 112 17.11 18.59 0.84
N TRP A 113 16.72 17.34 1.02
CA TRP A 113 15.71 16.93 2.01
C TRP A 113 16.30 16.43 3.32
N GLY A 114 17.63 16.22 3.35
CA GLY A 114 18.31 15.64 4.49
C GLY A 114 18.08 14.12 4.63
N PRO A 115 18.59 13.50 5.69
CA PRO A 115 18.59 12.04 5.82
C PRO A 115 17.18 11.47 5.92
N ALA A 116 17.00 10.29 5.32
CA ALA A 116 15.83 9.46 5.58
C ALA A 116 15.93 8.88 7.00
N ARG A 117 14.79 8.66 7.65
CA ARG A 117 14.72 7.86 8.88
C ARG A 117 15.10 6.41 8.62
N GLU A 118 14.60 5.86 7.50
CA GLU A 118 14.82 4.48 7.10
C GLU A 118 14.68 4.35 5.58
N VAL A 119 15.51 3.52 4.97
CA VAL A 119 15.40 3.13 3.56
C VAL A 119 15.23 1.62 3.49
N ARG A 120 14.06 1.18 3.06
CA ARG A 120 13.71 -0.22 2.77
C ARG A 120 13.87 -0.42 1.27
N ALA A 121 15.08 -0.79 0.86
CA ALA A 121 15.46 -0.80 -0.57
C ALA A 121 14.90 -2.01 -1.34
N ASN A 122 14.53 -3.07 -0.63
CA ASN A 122 14.11 -4.33 -1.25
C ASN A 122 12.88 -4.89 -0.52
N GLN A 123 11.72 -4.69 -1.12
CA GLN A 123 10.45 -5.19 -0.62
C GLN A 123 9.77 -6.00 -1.73
N PRO A 124 9.93 -7.36 -1.73
CA PRO A 124 9.23 -8.22 -2.67
C PRO A 124 7.73 -7.91 -2.71
N VAL A 125 7.21 -7.65 -3.90
CA VAL A 125 5.77 -7.55 -4.18
C VAL A 125 5.28 -8.92 -4.59
N LEU A 126 4.31 -9.43 -3.85
CA LEU A 126 3.72 -10.72 -4.08
C LEU A 126 2.26 -10.56 -4.50
N ALA A 127 1.81 -11.38 -5.46
CA ALA A 127 0.42 -11.36 -5.92
C ALA A 127 -0.14 -12.76 -6.11
N MET A 128 -1.45 -12.86 -5.98
CA MET A 128 -2.20 -14.10 -6.15
C MET A 128 -3.48 -13.82 -6.95
N ARG A 129 -3.76 -14.67 -7.95
CA ARG A 129 -4.87 -14.52 -8.89
C ARG A 129 -5.85 -15.70 -8.87
N SER A 130 -5.66 -16.62 -7.94
CA SER A 130 -6.52 -17.80 -7.73
C SER A 130 -6.62 -18.09 -6.24
N ASN A 131 -7.63 -18.84 -5.84
CA ASN A 131 -7.73 -19.31 -4.47
C ASN A 131 -6.56 -20.23 -4.10
N SER A 132 -6.16 -20.20 -2.84
CA SER A 132 -5.13 -21.07 -2.30
C SER A 132 -5.54 -22.56 -2.43
N LEU A 133 -4.56 -23.40 -2.70
CA LEU A 133 -4.71 -24.86 -2.61
C LEU A 133 -4.48 -25.39 -1.18
N LYS A 134 -4.09 -24.52 -0.25
CA LYS A 134 -3.92 -24.87 1.16
C LYS A 134 -5.26 -24.97 1.88
N ALA A 135 -5.26 -25.73 2.96
CA ALA A 135 -6.42 -25.76 3.86
C ALA A 135 -6.77 -24.34 4.33
N ILE A 136 -8.04 -24.04 4.32
CA ILE A 136 -8.60 -22.74 4.73
C ILE A 136 -8.97 -22.83 6.19
N ASP A 137 -8.71 -21.77 6.93
CA ASP A 137 -9.18 -21.61 8.29
C ASP A 137 -10.56 -20.95 8.29
N ASP A 138 -11.60 -21.75 8.48
CA ASP A 138 -12.99 -21.29 8.42
C ASP A 138 -13.39 -20.37 9.60
N ASP A 139 -12.56 -20.26 10.66
CA ASP A 139 -12.77 -19.32 11.76
C ASP A 139 -12.35 -17.89 11.41
N VAL A 140 -11.62 -17.70 10.31
CA VAL A 140 -11.28 -16.36 9.82
C VAL A 140 -12.50 -15.71 9.20
N ARG A 141 -12.83 -14.52 9.67
CA ARG A 141 -13.98 -13.75 9.22
C ARG A 141 -13.67 -12.27 9.07
N TYR A 142 -14.55 -11.54 8.43
CA TYR A 142 -14.53 -10.09 8.51
C TYR A 142 -14.69 -9.64 9.97
N SER A 143 -13.90 -8.64 10.37
CA SER A 143 -14.14 -7.96 11.64
C SER A 143 -15.41 -7.11 11.59
N ASN A 144 -15.98 -6.86 12.73
CA ASN A 144 -17.11 -5.96 12.92
C ASN A 144 -16.84 -4.98 14.07
N HIS A 145 -17.77 -4.08 14.34
CA HIS A 145 -17.55 -3.03 15.35
C HIS A 145 -17.37 -3.56 16.78
N SER A 146 -17.90 -4.74 17.11
CA SER A 146 -17.68 -5.34 18.43
C SER A 146 -16.26 -5.88 18.62
N ASP A 147 -15.50 -6.07 17.53
CA ASP A 147 -14.11 -6.50 17.61
C ASP A 147 -13.14 -5.35 17.91
N LEU A 148 -13.59 -4.08 17.82
CA LEU A 148 -12.69 -2.91 17.89
C LEU A 148 -11.92 -2.82 19.22
N GLU A 149 -12.49 -3.31 20.31
CA GLU A 149 -11.83 -3.29 21.63
C GLU A 149 -10.54 -4.11 21.64
N GLU A 150 -10.56 -5.30 21.01
CA GLU A 150 -9.40 -6.20 20.90
C GLU A 150 -8.53 -5.90 19.65
N LEU A 151 -9.18 -5.46 18.57
CA LEU A 151 -8.53 -5.24 17.29
C LEU A 151 -7.59 -4.01 17.32
N ILE A 152 -8.00 -2.90 17.95
CA ILE A 152 -7.19 -1.68 17.98
C ILE A 152 -5.87 -1.89 18.71
N PRO A 153 -5.81 -2.51 19.90
CA PRO A 153 -4.54 -2.87 20.53
C PRO A 153 -3.65 -3.75 19.65
N ALA A 154 -4.22 -4.76 18.97
CA ALA A 154 -3.48 -5.62 18.05
C ALA A 154 -2.89 -4.83 16.85
N CYS A 155 -3.67 -3.90 16.30
CA CYS A 155 -3.20 -3.01 15.23
C CYS A 155 -2.06 -2.09 15.70
N ILE A 156 -2.16 -1.54 16.92
CA ILE A 156 -1.10 -0.71 17.52
C ILE A 156 0.17 -1.53 17.76
N ALA A 157 0.03 -2.76 18.30
CA ALA A 157 1.16 -3.64 18.54
C ALA A 157 1.89 -3.98 17.22
N MET A 158 1.15 -4.42 16.21
CA MET A 158 1.67 -4.72 14.88
C MET A 158 2.39 -3.52 14.27
N PHE A 159 1.75 -2.34 14.26
CA PHE A 159 2.34 -1.13 13.68
C PHE A 159 3.64 -0.73 14.43
N THR A 160 3.64 -0.84 15.75
CA THR A 160 4.82 -0.54 16.56
C THR A 160 5.97 -1.51 16.29
N GLU A 161 5.68 -2.81 16.12
CA GLU A 161 6.68 -3.80 15.72
C GLU A 161 7.28 -3.48 14.34
N GLU A 162 6.45 -3.10 13.38
CA GLU A 162 6.87 -2.87 11.99
C GLU A 162 7.57 -1.53 11.78
N VAL A 163 7.11 -0.49 12.44
CA VAL A 163 7.53 0.90 12.19
C VAL A 163 8.47 1.43 13.28
N GLY A 164 8.52 0.75 14.44
CA GLY A 164 9.35 1.16 15.58
C GLY A 164 8.79 2.32 16.42
N ILE A 165 7.64 2.89 16.03
CA ILE A 165 6.99 4.03 16.70
C ILE A 165 5.49 3.72 16.82
N SER A 166 4.91 3.94 18.00
CA SER A 166 3.47 3.76 18.16
C SER A 166 2.67 4.78 17.34
N PRO A 167 1.61 4.36 16.64
CA PRO A 167 0.75 5.27 15.86
C PRO A 167 -0.07 6.22 16.73
N THR A 168 -0.04 6.06 18.06
CA THR A 168 -0.80 6.87 19.01
C THR A 168 -0.01 8.04 19.59
N VAL A 169 1.29 8.14 19.32
CA VAL A 169 2.11 9.27 19.79
C VAL A 169 1.64 10.59 19.16
N ASN A 170 1.98 11.69 19.81
CA ASN A 170 1.68 13.05 19.34
C ASN A 170 0.19 13.32 19.04
N GLY A 171 -0.72 12.65 19.77
CA GLY A 171 -2.17 12.82 19.60
C GLY A 171 -2.78 12.02 18.44
N GLY A 172 -2.04 11.14 17.79
CA GLY A 172 -2.49 10.34 16.64
C GLY A 172 -3.53 9.26 16.97
N GLY A 173 -3.81 8.98 18.25
CA GLY A 173 -4.65 7.86 18.69
C GLY A 173 -6.07 7.88 18.11
N ASN A 174 -6.74 9.05 18.07
CA ASN A 174 -8.08 9.15 17.50
C ASN A 174 -8.09 8.95 15.98
N ALA A 175 -7.13 9.52 15.27
CA ALA A 175 -7.00 9.36 13.82
C ALA A 175 -6.74 7.90 13.46
N TYR A 176 -5.87 7.23 14.21
CA TYR A 176 -5.58 5.80 14.00
C TYR A 176 -6.82 4.91 14.29
N ARG A 177 -7.52 5.17 15.39
CA ARG A 177 -8.79 4.49 15.72
C ARG A 177 -9.83 4.67 14.62
N ASN A 178 -10.02 5.88 14.12
CA ASN A 178 -10.94 6.17 13.02
C ASN A 178 -10.57 5.39 11.76
N ARG A 179 -9.28 5.35 11.41
CA ARG A 179 -8.80 4.54 10.28
C ARG A 179 -9.15 3.06 10.42
N ILE A 180 -8.94 2.46 11.61
CA ILE A 180 -9.31 1.06 11.83
C ILE A 180 -10.82 0.87 11.72
N SER A 181 -11.62 1.77 12.29
CA SER A 181 -13.08 1.74 12.19
C SER A 181 -13.58 1.85 10.74
N GLU A 182 -12.90 2.64 9.89
CA GLU A 182 -13.19 2.74 8.46
C GLU A 182 -12.88 1.42 7.72
N LEU A 183 -11.77 0.75 8.05
CA LEU A 183 -11.44 -0.56 7.48
C LEU A 183 -12.48 -1.61 7.88
N VAL A 184 -12.93 -1.62 9.13
CA VAL A 184 -13.99 -2.51 9.62
C VAL A 184 -15.31 -2.23 8.90
N SER A 185 -15.74 -0.98 8.84
CA SER A 185 -16.98 -0.56 8.16
C SER A 185 -16.95 -0.88 6.66
N GLY A 186 -15.76 -0.76 6.03
CA GLY A 186 -15.54 -1.07 4.62
C GLY A 186 -15.34 -2.56 4.32
N ARG A 187 -15.52 -3.46 5.29
CA ARG A 187 -15.25 -4.90 5.15
C ARG A 187 -13.83 -5.18 4.62
N ARG A 188 -12.84 -4.46 5.13
CA ARG A 188 -11.43 -4.57 4.73
C ARG A 188 -10.52 -5.01 5.87
N SER A 189 -11.08 -5.53 6.94
CA SER A 189 -10.35 -6.06 8.09
C SER A 189 -10.83 -7.47 8.42
N PHE A 190 -9.89 -8.35 8.72
CA PHE A 190 -10.11 -9.78 8.97
C PHE A 190 -9.53 -10.15 10.33
N VAL A 191 -10.21 -11.05 11.03
CA VAL A 191 -9.82 -11.52 12.37
C VAL A 191 -10.03 -13.01 12.50
N LYS A 192 -9.22 -13.62 13.39
CA LYS A 192 -9.44 -14.96 13.96
C LYS A 192 -9.30 -14.89 15.47
N TYR A 193 -10.20 -15.56 16.15
CA TYR A 193 -10.19 -15.74 17.60
C TYR A 193 -9.95 -17.21 17.97
N LEU A 194 -9.32 -17.43 19.10
CA LEU A 194 -9.33 -18.71 19.84
C LEU A 194 -9.98 -18.45 21.20
N GLY A 195 -11.20 -18.93 21.36
CA GLY A 195 -12.04 -18.51 22.46
C GLY A 195 -12.35 -17.00 22.37
N THR A 196 -11.97 -16.24 23.39
CA THR A 196 -12.13 -14.78 23.43
C THR A 196 -10.88 -14.03 22.95
N GLU A 197 -9.81 -14.71 22.59
CA GLU A 197 -8.50 -14.12 22.35
C GLU A 197 -8.28 -13.91 20.84
N LEU A 198 -8.01 -12.66 20.43
CA LEU A 198 -7.64 -12.33 19.06
C LEU A 198 -6.23 -12.84 18.77
N VAL A 199 -6.09 -13.84 17.89
CA VAL A 199 -4.81 -14.50 17.59
C VAL A 199 -4.24 -14.16 16.23
N PHE A 200 -5.09 -13.72 15.28
CA PHE A 200 -4.68 -13.34 13.94
C PHE A 200 -5.52 -12.17 13.45
N LYS A 201 -4.88 -11.25 12.76
CA LYS A 201 -5.55 -10.21 11.98
C LYS A 201 -4.83 -9.94 10.66
N ALA A 202 -5.59 -9.43 9.68
CA ALA A 202 -5.07 -8.89 8.44
C ALA A 202 -5.97 -7.75 7.95
N GLU A 203 -5.46 -6.88 7.10
CA GLU A 203 -6.20 -5.74 6.55
C GLU A 203 -5.98 -5.62 5.05
N VAL A 204 -6.98 -5.09 4.32
CA VAL A 204 -6.81 -4.57 2.97
C VAL A 204 -6.72 -3.05 3.05
N GLY A 205 -5.52 -2.53 2.87
CA GLY A 205 -5.25 -1.09 2.93
C GLY A 205 -5.78 -0.34 1.72
N THR A 206 -5.68 -0.96 0.56
CA THR A 206 -5.99 -0.33 -0.73
C THR A 206 -6.73 -1.31 -1.63
N VAL A 207 -7.76 -0.82 -2.33
CA VAL A 207 -8.44 -1.54 -3.41
C VAL A 207 -8.51 -0.62 -4.62
N GLY A 208 -7.99 -1.05 -5.75
CA GLY A 208 -8.00 -0.27 -6.99
C GLY A 208 -7.57 -1.13 -8.18
N ALA A 209 -8.08 -0.84 -9.36
CA ALA A 209 -7.79 -1.56 -10.61
C ALA A 209 -7.97 -3.09 -10.53
N GLY A 210 -8.95 -3.57 -9.76
CA GLY A 210 -9.19 -5.00 -9.56
C GLY A 210 -8.15 -5.69 -8.66
N VAL A 211 -7.37 -4.94 -7.89
CA VAL A 211 -6.37 -5.44 -6.94
C VAL A 211 -6.73 -5.00 -5.53
N ALA A 212 -6.69 -5.93 -4.58
CA ALA A 212 -6.75 -5.66 -3.14
C ALA A 212 -5.36 -5.85 -2.52
N GLN A 213 -4.78 -4.77 -2.02
CA GLN A 213 -3.45 -4.80 -1.41
C GLN A 213 -3.56 -5.04 0.10
N ILE A 214 -3.09 -6.20 0.53
CA ILE A 214 -3.08 -6.64 1.93
C ILE A 214 -1.95 -5.93 2.66
N GLN A 215 -2.22 -5.55 3.88
CA GLN A 215 -1.26 -4.99 4.82
C GLN A 215 -1.58 -5.44 6.25
N GLY A 216 -0.67 -5.15 7.19
CA GLY A 216 -0.94 -5.32 8.61
C GLY A 216 -1.31 -6.76 9.00
N VAL A 217 -0.69 -7.75 8.37
CA VAL A 217 -0.84 -9.15 8.76
C VAL A 217 -0.09 -9.38 10.06
N TRP A 218 -0.79 -9.92 11.05
CA TRP A 218 -0.20 -10.12 12.37
C TRP A 218 -0.75 -11.39 13.03
N VAL A 219 0.14 -12.11 13.64
CA VAL A 219 -0.17 -13.21 14.56
C VAL A 219 0.30 -12.79 15.94
N LYS A 220 -0.55 -12.93 16.94
CA LYS A 220 -0.22 -12.63 18.33
C LYS A 220 1.04 -13.38 18.74
N PRO A 221 2.04 -12.71 19.37
CA PRO A 221 3.37 -13.29 19.62
C PRO A 221 3.35 -14.67 20.26
N GLU A 222 2.47 -14.89 21.26
CA GLU A 222 2.34 -16.15 22.01
C GLU A 222 1.80 -17.31 21.14
N PHE A 223 1.25 -17.00 19.95
CA PHE A 223 0.69 -17.98 19.00
C PHE A 223 1.54 -18.16 17.74
N ARG A 224 2.67 -17.46 17.64
CA ARG A 224 3.60 -17.62 16.49
C ARG A 224 4.23 -19.02 16.49
N GLY A 225 4.63 -19.48 15.32
CA GLY A 225 5.23 -20.81 15.16
C GLY A 225 4.24 -21.99 15.27
N ARG A 226 2.94 -21.74 15.45
CA ARG A 226 1.89 -22.78 15.57
C ARG A 226 1.13 -23.05 14.26
N GLY A 227 1.63 -22.56 13.12
CA GLY A 227 1.01 -22.82 11.82
C GLY A 227 -0.26 -22.04 11.51
N ILE A 228 -0.59 -20.98 12.27
CA ILE A 228 -1.83 -20.21 12.12
C ILE A 228 -1.83 -19.38 10.83
N SER A 229 -0.71 -18.79 10.45
CA SER A 229 -0.66 -17.77 9.39
C SER A 229 -1.05 -18.30 8.01
N VAL A 230 -0.61 -19.49 7.63
CA VAL A 230 -0.85 -20.05 6.28
C VAL A 230 -2.34 -20.32 6.03
N PRO A 231 -3.06 -21.11 6.85
CA PRO A 231 -4.50 -21.34 6.65
C PRO A 231 -5.34 -20.07 6.84
N ALA A 232 -4.93 -19.17 7.74
CA ALA A 232 -5.62 -17.89 7.93
C ALA A 232 -5.47 -16.97 6.70
N MET A 233 -4.27 -16.87 6.13
CA MET A 233 -4.06 -16.09 4.89
C MET A 233 -4.77 -16.73 3.70
N ALA A 234 -4.87 -18.07 3.61
CA ALA A 234 -5.67 -18.73 2.57
C ALA A 234 -7.16 -18.34 2.67
N ALA A 235 -7.69 -18.22 3.88
CA ALA A 235 -9.04 -17.74 4.12
C ALA A 235 -9.21 -16.26 3.75
N VAL A 236 -8.25 -15.39 4.12
CA VAL A 236 -8.25 -13.97 3.73
C VAL A 236 -8.29 -13.81 2.22
N VAL A 237 -7.44 -14.55 1.48
CA VAL A 237 -7.43 -14.51 0.01
C VAL A 237 -8.77 -14.94 -0.57
N LYS A 238 -9.38 -16.02 -0.03
CA LYS A 238 -10.71 -16.48 -0.46
C LYS A 238 -11.77 -15.38 -0.29
N LEU A 239 -11.78 -14.72 0.86
CA LEU A 239 -12.72 -13.62 1.16
C LEU A 239 -12.48 -12.41 0.25
N ILE A 240 -11.21 -12.05 0.01
CA ILE A 240 -10.85 -10.97 -0.91
C ILE A 240 -11.36 -11.26 -2.31
N MET A 241 -11.09 -12.46 -2.85
CA MET A 241 -11.48 -12.82 -4.22
C MET A 241 -12.99 -12.96 -4.38
N ALA A 242 -13.71 -13.30 -3.31
CA ALA A 242 -15.16 -13.37 -3.35
C ALA A 242 -15.83 -11.97 -3.34
N ASP A 243 -15.31 -11.02 -2.55
CA ASP A 243 -16.05 -9.82 -2.21
C ASP A 243 -15.38 -8.50 -2.62
N LEU A 244 -14.05 -8.46 -2.80
CA LEU A 244 -13.31 -7.20 -2.94
C LEU A 244 -12.64 -7.03 -4.31
N ALA A 245 -11.84 -8.01 -4.74
CA ALA A 245 -11.05 -7.91 -5.97
C ALA A 245 -10.57 -9.28 -6.47
N PRO A 246 -10.44 -9.50 -7.79
CA PRO A 246 -9.95 -10.75 -8.35
C PRO A 246 -8.45 -11.02 -8.09
N VAL A 247 -7.70 -10.01 -7.64
CA VAL A 247 -6.27 -10.13 -7.35
C VAL A 247 -6.00 -9.68 -5.93
N ALA A 248 -5.35 -10.54 -5.13
CA ALA A 248 -4.77 -10.17 -3.85
C ALA A 248 -3.29 -9.88 -4.03
N SER A 249 -2.79 -8.79 -3.46
CA SER A 249 -1.36 -8.44 -3.47
C SER A 249 -0.89 -7.97 -2.10
N LEU A 250 0.41 -8.01 -1.89
CA LEU A 250 1.09 -7.42 -0.73
C LEU A 250 2.54 -7.11 -1.09
N TYR A 251 3.20 -6.29 -0.29
CA TYR A 251 4.66 -6.22 -0.29
C TYR A 251 5.19 -6.38 1.14
N VAL A 252 6.38 -6.92 1.29
CA VAL A 252 6.96 -7.34 2.57
C VAL A 252 8.44 -7.00 2.58
N ASN A 253 9.00 -6.64 3.76
CA ASN A 253 10.43 -6.41 3.88
C ASN A 253 11.21 -7.72 3.64
N ASP A 254 12.29 -7.66 2.88
CA ASP A 254 13.11 -8.83 2.51
C ASP A 254 13.69 -9.58 3.71
N TYR A 255 13.98 -8.88 4.79
CA TYR A 255 14.45 -9.51 6.04
C TYR A 255 13.36 -10.30 6.80
N ASN A 256 12.08 -10.18 6.41
CA ASN A 256 10.98 -10.94 7.02
C ASN A 256 10.76 -12.27 6.27
N GLU A 257 11.79 -13.12 6.25
CA GLU A 257 11.76 -14.42 5.57
C GLU A 257 10.61 -15.31 6.03
N VAL A 258 10.24 -15.24 7.31
CA VAL A 258 9.12 -16.03 7.87
C VAL A 258 7.80 -15.65 7.19
N ALA A 259 7.54 -14.36 6.99
CA ALA A 259 6.34 -13.91 6.33
C ALA A 259 6.38 -14.24 4.81
N ILE A 260 7.51 -14.03 4.15
CA ILE A 260 7.70 -14.36 2.73
C ILE A 260 7.39 -15.85 2.49
N ASN A 261 8.00 -16.74 3.27
CA ASN A 261 7.78 -18.19 3.17
C ASN A 261 6.30 -18.56 3.43
N ALA A 262 5.64 -17.91 4.40
CA ALA A 262 4.23 -18.13 4.66
C ALA A 262 3.36 -17.72 3.45
N TYR A 263 3.58 -16.54 2.87
CA TYR A 263 2.84 -16.06 1.71
C TYR A 263 3.05 -16.94 0.47
N GLN A 264 4.30 -17.32 0.18
CA GLN A 264 4.61 -18.26 -0.91
C GLN A 264 3.95 -19.63 -0.69
N SER A 265 3.90 -20.11 0.55
CA SER A 265 3.20 -21.35 0.91
C SER A 265 1.70 -21.26 0.65
N VAL A 266 1.08 -20.11 0.81
CA VAL A 266 -0.33 -19.85 0.47
C VAL A 266 -0.57 -19.91 -1.04
N GLY A 267 0.43 -19.53 -1.84
CA GLY A 267 0.37 -19.49 -3.30
C GLY A 267 0.62 -18.11 -3.90
N PHE A 268 1.10 -17.15 -3.11
CA PHE A 268 1.55 -15.86 -3.65
C PHE A 268 2.83 -16.05 -4.47
N GLU A 269 2.89 -15.36 -5.61
CA GLU A 269 4.03 -15.34 -6.51
C GLU A 269 4.70 -13.97 -6.50
N HIS A 270 6.03 -13.93 -6.61
CA HIS A 270 6.79 -12.69 -6.75
C HIS A 270 6.51 -12.07 -8.13
N VAL A 271 6.10 -10.81 -8.15
CA VAL A 271 5.73 -10.09 -9.38
C VAL A 271 6.51 -8.82 -9.60
N ASP A 272 7.05 -8.19 -8.54
CA ASP A 272 7.82 -6.95 -8.60
C ASP A 272 8.64 -6.77 -7.32
N THR A 273 9.44 -5.71 -7.26
CA THR A 273 10.14 -5.27 -6.06
C THR A 273 9.87 -3.79 -5.82
N PHE A 274 9.37 -3.47 -4.62
CA PHE A 274 9.18 -2.10 -4.17
C PHE A 274 10.32 -1.64 -3.27
N ALA A 275 10.41 -0.34 -3.09
CA ALA A 275 11.19 0.30 -2.05
C ALA A 275 10.34 1.33 -1.30
N THR A 276 10.71 1.60 -0.05
CA THR A 276 10.12 2.67 0.75
C THR A 276 11.23 3.48 1.41
N VAL A 277 11.19 4.80 1.20
CA VAL A 277 12.02 5.76 1.93
C VAL A 277 11.12 6.45 2.93
N LEU A 278 11.39 6.28 4.23
CA LEU A 278 10.61 6.83 5.34
C LEU A 278 11.27 8.09 5.89
N PHE A 279 10.45 9.09 6.18
CA PHE A 279 10.88 10.35 6.78
C PHE A 279 10.41 10.49 8.23
N SER A 280 11.08 11.37 8.98
CA SER A 280 10.72 11.76 10.34
C SER A 280 9.65 12.83 10.35
#